data_d977c56c8cd0b0eeb6611787018cee85
#
_entry.id   d977c56c8cd0b0eeb6611787018cee85
#
_cell.length_a   1.000
_cell.length_b   1.000
_cell.length_c   1.000
_cell.angle_alpha   90.00
_cell.angle_beta   90.00
_cell.angle_gamma   90.00
#
_symmetry.space_group_name_H-M   'P 1'
#
loop_
_entity.id
_entity.type
_entity.pdbx_description
1 polymer ?
#
loop_
_entity_poly.entity_id
_entity_poly.type
_entity_poly.pdbx_seq_one_letter_code
_entity_poly.pdbx_strand_id
1 'polypeptide(L)'
;VSTIEPPNQTRSNSGEAQHEAQNEAQHEAQHEAQYDDAVIGRAFKRSLVTFAIIGASIGAVIFLNRDKEQEEVILDKDVGVIKDVVTDVEALPEVRFTNVTKEAGIDFVHENGATASKFLPETMGGGAAFFDYDRDGDQDLFFVNGRTWLDAEGDQRAPGNRLYANDGAGQFTDVTQASGIAGDSYGMGVAVADVDGNGWIDVFTTGVGGNRLYLNQGEGRFQDVTEGSGVAGSAAAWTTSAGFFDMDGDDDLDLFVCQYVQWSREIDEEVAYSLNGEDPAYGPPMNYAATFSSLYRNNGDATFTDVSEAAGIKVTNPATGEARGKALGVAFRDVDGDGDQDIFVANDTVQNDLFLNRGDGTFEEAGASSGFGYDRNGGSTGAMGIDVGDFRGDGSMGVCIGNFANEMSSLYVKHPKRLRFSDDAIGEGIGSPSRLRLSFGMFFFDYDLDGRLDLLQVNGHLEETISETQSSQEYAQPPQLFWNQGPDQRSCFTEVPPATAGDLSRKLVGRGSAYADMDGDGDLDVLMMQVGRAPVLLRNDQALGRHWLRVRLEQPGMNPDAIGATLEVETPDGGVLRRDVTPTRSYLSQSELPMIFGLGAEAPSTLTLR
;
A
#
# COMPACT_ATOMS: atom_id res chain seq x y z
N VAL A 1 -13.96 -82.66 38.95
CA VAL A 1 -13.28 -83.86 39.44
C VAL A 1 -11.88 -83.49 39.81
N SER A 2 -11.60 -83.65 41.05
CA SER A 2 -10.40 -83.90 41.86
C SER A 2 -9.70 -82.66 42.38
N THR A 3 -10.13 -82.21 43.52
CA THR A 3 -9.56 -82.31 44.91
C THR A 3 -8.12 -82.74 45.03
N ILE A 4 -7.32 -81.92 45.69
CA ILE A 4 -6.42 -82.32 46.84
C ILE A 4 -6.02 -81.07 47.61
N GLU A 5 -6.15 -81.17 48.94
CA GLU A 5 -5.86 -80.21 49.98
C GLU A 5 -4.32 -80.13 50.36
N PRO A 6 -3.98 -79.23 51.29
CA PRO A 6 -2.58 -78.71 51.44
C PRO A 6 -1.79 -79.46 52.52
N PRO A 7 -0.54 -79.11 52.72
CA PRO A 7 0.01 -79.18 54.08
C PRO A 7 0.73 -77.90 54.54
N ASN A 8 0.29 -77.55 55.66
CA ASN A 8 1.01 -77.31 56.96
C ASN A 8 2.17 -76.31 57.09
N GLN A 9 1.98 -75.48 58.02
CA GLN A 9 2.77 -74.42 58.58
C GLN A 9 4.17 -74.79 59.07
N THR A 10 5.11 -73.88 58.88
CA THR A 10 6.17 -73.62 59.83
C THR A 10 6.36 -72.13 60.06
N ARG A 11 6.09 -71.66 61.25
CA ARG A 11 6.52 -70.34 61.74
C ARG A 11 8.03 -70.29 61.87
N SER A 12 8.69 -69.25 61.40
CA SER A 12 9.95 -68.78 61.93
C SER A 12 10.16 -67.29 61.71
N ASN A 13 10.31 -66.58 62.74
CA ASN A 13 11.01 -65.31 62.95
C ASN A 13 11.33 -64.45 61.70
N SER A 14 10.44 -63.53 61.36
CA SER A 14 10.73 -62.44 60.42
C SER A 14 10.37 -61.05 60.96
N GLY A 15 10.01 -60.95 62.28
CA GLY A 15 9.60 -59.70 62.87
C GLY A 15 10.75 -58.78 63.31
N GLU A 16 11.85 -59.37 63.77
CA GLU A 16 12.97 -58.56 64.32
C GLU A 16 13.86 -57.98 63.24
N ALA A 17 14.13 -58.73 62.18
CA ALA A 17 14.97 -58.28 61.08
C ALA A 17 14.28 -57.14 60.19
N GLN A 18 12.93 -57.12 60.14
CA GLN A 18 12.23 -56.01 59.50
C GLN A 18 12.19 -54.73 60.34
N HIS A 19 12.23 -54.86 61.65
CA HIS A 19 12.27 -53.68 62.52
C HIS A 19 13.66 -53.03 62.57
N GLU A 20 14.74 -53.80 62.50
CA GLU A 20 16.11 -53.26 62.40
C GLU A 20 16.36 -52.58 61.06
N ALA A 21 15.96 -53.21 59.93
CA ALA A 21 16.09 -52.60 58.64
C ALA A 21 15.26 -51.30 58.43
N GLN A 22 14.09 -51.23 59.08
CA GLN A 22 13.30 -49.98 59.05
C GLN A 22 13.91 -48.86 59.95
N ASN A 23 14.54 -49.20 61.05
CA ASN A 23 15.23 -48.25 61.91
C ASN A 23 16.53 -47.71 61.24
N GLU A 24 17.31 -48.59 60.59
CA GLU A 24 18.50 -48.15 59.84
C GLU A 24 18.11 -47.23 58.64
N ALA A 25 17.08 -47.60 57.86
CA ALA A 25 16.62 -46.77 56.77
C ALA A 25 16.05 -45.39 57.21
N GLN A 26 15.40 -45.32 58.40
CA GLN A 26 14.97 -44.05 58.99
C GLN A 26 16.14 -43.21 59.48
N HIS A 27 17.19 -43.84 60.07
CA HIS A 27 18.40 -43.16 60.52
C HIS A 27 19.23 -42.61 59.32
N GLU A 28 19.37 -43.35 58.20
CA GLU A 28 20.03 -42.87 56.99
C GLU A 28 19.25 -41.72 56.36
N ALA A 29 17.91 -41.83 56.21
CA ALA A 29 17.08 -40.77 55.67
C ALA A 29 17.11 -39.47 56.51
N GLN A 30 17.20 -39.60 57.85
CA GLN A 30 17.36 -38.42 58.72
C GLN A 30 18.77 -37.80 58.64
N HIS A 31 19.81 -38.61 58.42
CA HIS A 31 21.17 -38.10 58.19
C HIS A 31 21.35 -37.43 56.84
N GLU A 32 20.76 -37.96 55.75
CA GLU A 32 20.74 -37.31 54.45
C GLU A 32 19.96 -36.00 54.47
N ALA A 33 18.75 -35.95 55.05
CA ALA A 33 17.98 -34.74 55.17
C ALA A 33 18.71 -33.64 55.98
N GLN A 34 19.45 -34.01 57.03
CA GLN A 34 20.23 -33.08 57.83
C GLN A 34 21.48 -32.56 57.11
N TYR A 35 22.04 -33.36 56.19
CA TYR A 35 23.19 -32.97 55.37
C TYR A 35 22.76 -32.03 54.24
N ASP A 36 21.61 -32.27 53.62
CA ASP A 36 21.03 -31.43 52.60
C ASP A 36 20.62 -30.05 53.13
N ASP A 37 19.98 -30.00 54.31
CA ASP A 37 19.63 -28.73 54.97
C ASP A 37 20.87 -27.89 55.33
N ALA A 38 21.98 -28.54 55.71
CA ALA A 38 23.24 -27.85 56.01
C ALA A 38 23.95 -27.35 54.73
N VAL A 39 23.78 -28.03 53.58
CA VAL A 39 24.30 -27.60 52.26
C VAL A 39 23.46 -26.45 51.74
N ILE A 40 22.13 -26.57 51.79
CA ILE A 40 21.19 -25.53 51.38
C ILE A 40 21.39 -24.26 52.23
N GLY A 41 21.50 -24.39 53.53
CA GLY A 41 21.76 -23.26 54.45
C GLY A 41 23.10 -22.54 54.16
N ARG A 42 24.15 -23.28 53.77
CA ARG A 42 25.43 -22.69 53.37
C ARG A 42 25.36 -22.00 51.98
N ALA A 43 24.65 -22.60 51.04
CA ALA A 43 24.42 -22.00 49.74
C ALA A 43 23.60 -20.70 49.85
N PHE A 44 22.53 -20.71 50.64
CA PHE A 44 21.70 -19.56 50.91
C PHE A 44 22.48 -18.41 51.58
N LYS A 45 23.30 -18.72 52.63
CA LYS A 45 24.17 -17.71 53.25
C LYS A 45 25.19 -17.12 52.26
N ARG A 46 25.77 -17.93 51.40
CA ARG A 46 26.70 -17.45 50.36
C ARG A 46 26.02 -16.55 49.34
N SER A 47 24.82 -16.92 48.88
CA SER A 47 24.02 -16.09 48.01
C SER A 47 23.67 -14.75 48.67
N LEU A 48 23.26 -14.76 49.93
CA LEU A 48 22.91 -13.54 50.68
C LEU A 48 24.12 -12.60 50.83
N VAL A 49 25.31 -13.16 51.10
CA VAL A 49 26.56 -12.38 51.16
C VAL A 49 26.91 -11.82 49.78
N THR A 50 26.72 -12.60 48.71
CA THR A 50 26.97 -12.13 47.35
C THR A 50 26.03 -10.99 46.96
N PHE A 51 24.75 -11.11 47.26
CA PHE A 51 23.78 -10.04 47.05
C PHE A 51 24.08 -8.78 47.89
N ALA A 52 24.51 -8.95 49.11
CA ALA A 52 24.93 -7.82 49.95
C ALA A 52 26.17 -7.11 49.38
N ILE A 53 27.14 -7.85 48.87
CA ILE A 53 28.33 -7.27 48.21
C ILE A 53 27.93 -6.55 46.92
N ILE A 54 27.09 -7.15 46.11
CA ILE A 54 26.57 -6.50 44.86
C ILE A 54 25.81 -5.21 45.22
N GLY A 55 24.92 -5.27 46.21
CA GLY A 55 24.18 -4.11 46.71
C GLY A 55 25.08 -3.00 47.23
N ALA A 56 26.11 -3.36 48.00
CA ALA A 56 27.10 -2.42 48.52
C ALA A 56 27.96 -1.82 47.38
N SER A 57 28.30 -2.64 46.37
CA SER A 57 29.04 -2.15 45.18
C SER A 57 28.22 -1.18 44.33
N ILE A 58 26.93 -1.50 44.12
CA ILE A 58 26.01 -0.59 43.42
C ILE A 58 25.81 0.70 44.23
N GLY A 59 25.62 0.58 45.52
CA GLY A 59 25.52 1.73 46.43
C GLY A 59 26.78 2.60 46.43
N ALA A 60 27.96 1.99 46.41
CA ALA A 60 29.24 2.71 46.29
C ALA A 60 29.40 3.41 44.96
N VAL A 61 28.99 2.78 43.84
CA VAL A 61 29.00 3.40 42.52
C VAL A 61 28.03 4.58 42.45
N ILE A 62 26.83 4.42 43.00
CA ILE A 62 25.84 5.52 43.08
C ILE A 62 26.37 6.65 43.98
N PHE A 63 26.99 6.32 45.12
CA PHE A 63 27.55 7.29 46.05
C PHE A 63 28.75 8.02 45.47
N LEU A 64 29.65 7.34 44.77
CA LEU A 64 30.81 7.94 44.09
C LEU A 64 30.43 8.76 42.84
N ASN A 65 29.27 8.52 42.25
CA ASN A 65 28.74 9.33 41.16
C ASN A 65 27.80 10.46 41.63
N ARG A 66 27.44 10.52 42.91
CA ARG A 66 26.48 11.50 43.44
C ARG A 66 27.04 12.92 43.56
N ASP A 67 28.36 13.08 43.62
CA ASP A 67 29.03 14.36 43.74
C ASP A 67 29.82 14.77 42.51
N LYS A 68 29.60 14.11 41.37
CA LYS A 68 29.91 14.70 40.10
C LYS A 68 28.69 15.52 39.68
N GLU A 69 28.55 16.73 40.22
CA GLU A 69 27.99 17.82 39.44
C GLU A 69 28.83 17.83 38.17
N GLN A 70 28.31 17.19 37.11
CA GLN A 70 28.68 17.59 35.79
C GLN A 70 28.26 19.06 35.76
N GLU A 71 29.24 20.00 35.89
CA GLU A 71 29.11 21.22 35.14
C GLU A 71 28.72 20.76 33.74
N GLU A 72 27.45 20.90 33.39
CA GLU A 72 27.03 21.01 31.99
C GLU A 72 27.89 22.18 31.50
N VAL A 73 29.04 21.84 30.94
CA VAL A 73 29.65 22.68 29.94
C VAL A 73 28.61 22.69 28.83
N ILE A 74 27.68 23.63 28.95
CA ILE A 74 26.98 24.14 27.79
C ILE A 74 28.13 24.66 26.92
N LEU A 75 28.67 23.75 26.11
CA LEU A 75 29.32 24.14 24.89
C LEU A 75 28.20 24.91 24.19
N ASP A 76 28.26 26.22 24.34
CA ASP A 76 27.66 27.16 23.41
C ASP A 76 28.42 26.93 22.08
N LYS A 77 28.20 25.71 21.51
CA LYS A 77 28.34 25.49 20.10
C LYS A 77 27.28 26.42 19.58
N ASP A 78 27.74 27.54 19.09
CA ASP A 78 27.03 28.27 18.05
C ASP A 78 26.56 27.19 17.10
N VAL A 79 25.35 26.68 17.36
CA VAL A 79 24.60 25.86 16.40
C VAL A 79 24.36 26.89 15.34
N GLY A 80 25.33 26.96 14.42
CA GLY A 80 25.25 27.85 13.30
C GLY A 80 23.84 27.66 12.82
N VAL A 81 23.07 28.76 12.83
CA VAL A 81 21.69 28.78 12.34
C VAL A 81 21.72 27.80 11.20
N ILE A 82 20.97 26.67 11.35
CA ILE A 82 20.71 25.79 10.22
C ILE A 82 20.22 26.80 9.22
N LYS A 83 21.08 27.21 8.30
CA LYS A 83 20.65 28.01 7.16
C LYS A 83 19.52 27.14 6.67
N ASP A 84 18.29 27.65 6.81
CA ASP A 84 17.18 27.07 6.05
C ASP A 84 17.83 26.70 4.74
N VAL A 85 17.73 25.44 4.34
CA VAL A 85 18.10 25.06 2.99
C VAL A 85 17.11 25.90 2.21
N VAL A 86 17.53 27.11 1.86
CA VAL A 86 16.78 28.00 1.01
C VAL A 86 16.78 27.21 -0.28
N THR A 87 15.73 26.42 -0.44
CA THR A 87 15.31 25.94 -1.74
C THR A 87 15.29 27.18 -2.58
N ASP A 88 16.08 27.23 -3.62
CA ASP A 88 16.12 28.40 -4.50
C ASP A 88 14.71 28.48 -5.13
N VAL A 89 13.80 29.16 -4.44
CA VAL A 89 12.37 29.24 -4.82
C VAL A 89 12.22 29.89 -6.20
N GLU A 90 13.26 30.61 -6.65
CA GLU A 90 13.35 31.17 -8.00
C GLU A 90 13.58 30.09 -9.08
N ALA A 91 14.04 28.89 -8.70
CA ALA A 91 14.27 27.78 -9.65
C ALA A 91 13.04 26.88 -9.84
N LEU A 92 12.04 26.96 -8.97
CA LEU A 92 10.81 26.16 -9.10
C LEU A 92 9.96 26.65 -10.28
N PRO A 93 9.39 25.73 -11.08
CA PRO A 93 8.46 26.11 -12.14
C PRO A 93 7.21 26.74 -11.53
N GLU A 94 6.71 27.79 -12.17
CA GLU A 94 5.49 28.47 -11.74
C GLU A 94 4.28 27.73 -12.31
N VAL A 95 3.79 26.71 -11.61
CA VAL A 95 2.63 25.92 -11.98
C VAL A 95 1.56 26.07 -10.91
N ARG A 96 0.32 26.25 -11.32
CA ARG A 96 -0.84 26.38 -10.44
C ARG A 96 -1.90 25.38 -10.83
N PHE A 97 -2.44 24.74 -9.83
CA PHE A 97 -3.60 23.88 -9.97
C PHE A 97 -4.86 24.60 -9.52
N THR A 98 -5.91 24.55 -10.33
CA THR A 98 -7.22 25.13 -10.03
C THR A 98 -8.25 24.04 -9.80
N ASN A 99 -8.97 24.11 -8.69
CA ASN A 99 -10.06 23.18 -8.41
C ASN A 99 -11.28 23.50 -9.28
N VAL A 100 -11.53 22.65 -10.25
CA VAL A 100 -12.62 22.77 -11.21
C VAL A 100 -13.77 21.77 -10.97
N THR A 101 -13.76 21.02 -9.87
CA THR A 101 -14.72 19.93 -9.60
C THR A 101 -16.17 20.30 -9.91
N LYS A 102 -16.63 21.45 -9.40
CA LYS A 102 -18.02 21.92 -9.60
C LYS A 102 -18.26 22.49 -10.98
N GLU A 103 -17.31 23.28 -11.45
CA GLU A 103 -17.33 23.91 -12.77
C GLU A 103 -17.31 22.84 -13.86
N ALA A 104 -16.60 21.75 -13.63
CA ALA A 104 -16.54 20.57 -14.50
C ALA A 104 -17.81 19.69 -14.45
N GLY A 105 -18.81 20.01 -13.62
CA GLY A 105 -20.08 19.28 -13.57
C GLY A 105 -20.08 18.04 -12.67
N ILE A 106 -19.06 17.85 -11.81
CA ILE A 106 -18.96 16.69 -10.92
C ILE A 106 -19.70 17.00 -9.61
N ASP A 107 -20.75 16.23 -9.31
CA ASP A 107 -21.56 16.31 -8.09
C ASP A 107 -21.44 15.05 -7.20
N PHE A 108 -20.48 14.16 -7.51
CA PHE A 108 -20.22 12.94 -6.76
C PHE A 108 -19.79 13.25 -5.33
N VAL A 109 -20.29 12.44 -4.38
CA VAL A 109 -19.83 12.40 -2.99
C VAL A 109 -19.58 10.94 -2.63
N HIS A 110 -18.38 10.63 -2.15
CA HIS A 110 -18.06 9.31 -1.67
C HIS A 110 -18.86 8.98 -0.41
N GLU A 111 -19.54 7.84 -0.41
CA GLU A 111 -20.26 7.28 0.75
C GLU A 111 -19.41 6.18 1.38
N ASN A 112 -18.93 6.39 2.58
CA ASN A 112 -18.10 5.40 3.28
C ASN A 112 -18.85 4.63 4.38
N GLY A 113 -20.15 4.90 4.56
CA GLY A 113 -20.98 4.23 5.55
C GLY A 113 -20.58 4.50 7.00
N ALA A 114 -19.92 5.64 7.28
CA ALA A 114 -19.38 5.94 8.60
C ALA A 114 -20.39 5.81 9.72
N THR A 115 -20.04 5.09 10.78
CA THR A 115 -20.87 4.80 11.93
C THR A 115 -20.19 5.17 13.25
N ALA A 116 -20.97 5.21 14.34
CA ALA A 116 -20.39 5.37 15.68
C ALA A 116 -19.55 4.16 16.13
N SER A 117 -19.70 3.00 15.46
CA SER A 117 -18.92 1.78 15.75
C SER A 117 -17.51 1.81 15.19
N LYS A 118 -17.22 2.72 14.24
CA LYS A 118 -15.89 2.89 13.66
C LYS A 118 -15.36 1.60 13.00
N PHE A 119 -16.11 1.05 12.05
CA PHE A 119 -15.68 -0.13 11.29
C PHE A 119 -14.51 0.20 10.36
N LEU A 120 -13.47 -0.63 10.38
CA LEU A 120 -12.22 -0.35 9.65
C LEU A 120 -12.43 -0.01 8.16
N PRO A 121 -13.33 -0.64 7.37
CA PRO A 121 -13.55 -0.27 5.98
C PRO A 121 -14.03 1.18 5.76
N GLU A 122 -14.65 1.80 6.76
CA GLU A 122 -15.11 3.19 6.69
C GLU A 122 -13.97 4.19 6.48
N THR A 123 -12.75 3.77 6.77
CA THR A 123 -11.54 4.60 6.61
C THR A 123 -10.94 4.54 5.21
N MET A 124 -11.42 3.65 4.35
CA MET A 124 -10.84 3.29 3.06
C MET A 124 -11.83 3.51 1.90
N GLY A 125 -11.51 3.02 0.72
CA GLY A 125 -12.30 3.25 -0.48
C GLY A 125 -11.88 4.52 -1.22
N GLY A 126 -12.71 4.95 -2.14
CA GLY A 126 -12.43 6.11 -2.99
C GLY A 126 -11.49 5.78 -4.15
N GLY A 127 -11.65 4.62 -4.78
CA GLY A 127 -11.04 4.32 -6.07
C GLY A 127 -11.67 5.13 -7.20
N ALA A 128 -10.87 5.50 -8.19
CA ALA A 128 -11.34 6.21 -9.37
C ALA A 128 -10.48 5.85 -10.59
N ALA A 129 -11.05 5.99 -11.79
CA ALA A 129 -10.34 5.74 -13.03
C ALA A 129 -10.62 6.84 -14.06
N PHE A 130 -9.56 7.23 -14.78
CA PHE A 130 -9.67 7.92 -16.05
C PHE A 130 -9.53 6.90 -17.19
N PHE A 131 -10.46 6.86 -18.11
CA PHE A 131 -10.41 6.03 -19.31
C PHE A 131 -11.44 6.47 -20.33
N ASP A 132 -11.20 6.20 -21.59
CA ASP A 132 -12.08 6.50 -22.73
C ASP A 132 -13.11 5.36 -22.87
N TYR A 133 -14.32 5.51 -22.26
CA TYR A 133 -15.31 4.43 -22.19
C TYR A 133 -16.13 4.26 -23.47
N ASP A 134 -16.24 5.31 -24.30
CA ASP A 134 -17.07 5.31 -25.51
C ASP A 134 -16.27 5.55 -26.80
N ARG A 135 -14.92 5.57 -26.69
CA ARG A 135 -13.96 5.67 -27.79
C ARG A 135 -14.07 6.96 -28.60
N ASP A 136 -14.44 8.03 -27.94
CA ASP A 136 -14.44 9.36 -28.58
C ASP A 136 -13.08 10.08 -28.49
N GLY A 137 -12.13 9.53 -27.74
CA GLY A 137 -10.75 10.00 -27.58
C GLY A 137 -10.53 10.82 -26.31
N ASP A 138 -11.58 11.14 -25.59
CA ASP A 138 -11.54 11.94 -24.37
C ASP A 138 -11.43 11.04 -23.13
N GLN A 139 -10.89 11.57 -22.03
CA GLN A 139 -10.76 10.79 -20.80
C GLN A 139 -11.97 11.00 -19.90
N ASP A 140 -12.75 9.97 -19.73
CA ASP A 140 -13.93 9.94 -18.87
C ASP A 140 -13.57 9.60 -17.43
N LEU A 141 -14.51 9.80 -16.51
CA LEU A 141 -14.29 9.57 -15.08
C LEU A 141 -15.23 8.50 -14.53
N PHE A 142 -14.65 7.51 -13.86
CA PHE A 142 -15.37 6.53 -13.08
C PHE A 142 -15.01 6.63 -11.60
N PHE A 143 -16.03 6.69 -10.74
CA PHE A 143 -15.90 6.72 -9.29
C PHE A 143 -16.46 5.45 -8.66
N VAL A 144 -15.65 4.77 -7.88
CA VAL A 144 -16.10 3.67 -7.03
C VAL A 144 -16.69 4.25 -5.75
N ASN A 145 -17.86 3.77 -5.37
CA ASN A 145 -18.55 4.22 -4.17
C ASN A 145 -18.71 3.10 -3.15
N GLY A 146 -18.62 3.46 -1.88
CA GLY A 146 -19.08 2.61 -0.80
C GLY A 146 -20.62 2.69 -0.66
N ARG A 147 -21.12 2.30 0.47
CA ARG A 147 -22.55 2.38 0.83
C ARG A 147 -22.72 2.40 2.35
N THR A 148 -23.90 2.78 2.81
CA THR A 148 -24.27 2.58 4.20
C THR A 148 -24.30 1.10 4.55
N TRP A 149 -23.93 0.76 5.77
CA TRP A 149 -24.06 -0.60 6.29
C TRP A 149 -25.54 -0.96 6.41
N LEU A 150 -25.90 -2.17 5.98
CA LEU A 150 -27.26 -2.66 6.14
C LEU A 150 -27.54 -2.84 7.63
N ASP A 151 -28.44 -2.06 8.19
CA ASP A 151 -29.05 -2.34 9.48
C ASP A 151 -30.30 -3.25 9.31
N ALA A 152 -30.79 -3.81 10.41
CA ALA A 152 -31.91 -4.76 10.38
C ALA A 152 -33.26 -4.16 9.92
N GLU A 153 -33.34 -2.86 9.66
CA GLU A 153 -34.60 -2.15 9.42
C GLU A 153 -34.84 -1.70 7.97
N GLY A 154 -33.91 -1.96 7.04
CA GLY A 154 -34.23 -1.68 5.64
C GLY A 154 -33.12 -1.19 4.75
N ASP A 155 -33.32 -1.52 3.54
CA ASP A 155 -32.51 -1.30 2.38
C ASP A 155 -32.41 0.20 2.03
N GLN A 156 -31.57 0.93 2.73
CA GLN A 156 -31.12 2.25 2.28
C GLN A 156 -29.83 2.05 1.48
N ARG A 157 -29.98 1.54 0.26
CA ARG A 157 -28.85 1.46 -0.67
C ARG A 157 -28.47 2.87 -1.08
N ALA A 158 -27.26 3.27 -0.72
CA ALA A 158 -26.66 4.46 -1.28
C ALA A 158 -26.55 4.31 -2.81
N PRO A 159 -26.54 5.39 -3.55
CA PRO A 159 -26.22 5.36 -4.95
C PRO A 159 -24.81 4.74 -5.13
N GLY A 160 -24.71 3.70 -5.96
CA GLY A 160 -23.46 3.00 -6.23
C GLY A 160 -22.43 3.86 -6.98
N ASN A 161 -21.58 3.21 -7.75
CA ASN A 161 -20.58 3.85 -8.59
C ASN A 161 -21.16 4.94 -9.50
N ARG A 162 -20.29 5.82 -10.02
CA ARG A 162 -20.67 6.86 -11.00
C ARG A 162 -19.73 6.84 -12.18
N LEU A 163 -20.31 7.00 -13.37
CA LEU A 163 -19.60 7.23 -14.63
C LEU A 163 -19.99 8.59 -15.17
N TYR A 164 -19.00 9.40 -15.50
CA TYR A 164 -19.17 10.72 -16.09
C TYR A 164 -18.47 10.75 -17.45
N ALA A 165 -19.23 11.08 -18.50
CA ALA A 165 -18.69 11.33 -19.82
C ALA A 165 -18.07 12.72 -19.91
N ASN A 166 -16.88 12.83 -20.47
CA ASN A 166 -16.18 14.07 -20.78
C ASN A 166 -16.61 14.58 -22.17
N ASP A 167 -16.53 15.87 -22.41
CA ASP A 167 -16.79 16.49 -23.74
C ASP A 167 -15.50 16.92 -24.46
N GLY A 168 -14.33 16.45 -23.98
CA GLY A 168 -13.01 16.81 -24.48
C GLY A 168 -12.51 18.20 -24.11
N ALA A 169 -13.27 18.90 -23.29
CA ALA A 169 -12.90 20.22 -22.75
C ALA A 169 -12.98 20.25 -21.21
N GLY A 170 -12.93 19.09 -20.56
CA GLY A 170 -12.99 18.95 -19.12
C GLY A 170 -14.37 19.20 -18.52
N GLN A 171 -15.47 19.06 -19.31
CA GLN A 171 -16.84 19.16 -18.81
C GLN A 171 -17.46 17.75 -18.75
N PHE A 172 -17.92 17.37 -17.59
CA PHE A 172 -18.38 16.01 -17.29
C PHE A 172 -19.90 15.94 -17.11
N THR A 173 -20.51 14.91 -17.67
CA THR A 173 -21.95 14.63 -17.55
C THR A 173 -22.16 13.24 -16.96
N ASP A 174 -22.97 13.12 -15.91
CA ASP A 174 -23.31 11.82 -15.30
C ASP A 174 -24.10 10.96 -16.29
N VAL A 175 -23.50 9.86 -16.73
CA VAL A 175 -24.09 8.85 -17.64
C VAL A 175 -24.33 7.51 -16.96
N THR A 176 -24.18 7.43 -15.66
CA THR A 176 -24.24 6.19 -14.87
C THR A 176 -25.49 5.38 -15.12
N GLN A 177 -26.66 6.02 -15.12
CA GLN A 177 -27.92 5.32 -15.31
C GLN A 177 -28.07 4.80 -16.74
N ALA A 178 -27.61 5.56 -17.71
CA ALA A 178 -27.69 5.19 -19.12
C ALA A 178 -26.72 4.03 -19.45
N SER A 179 -25.56 4.04 -18.83
CA SER A 179 -24.51 3.02 -19.03
C SER A 179 -24.78 1.70 -18.29
N GLY A 180 -25.58 1.70 -17.22
CA GLY A 180 -25.87 0.50 -16.44
C GLY A 180 -24.80 0.05 -15.45
N ILE A 181 -23.78 0.89 -15.16
CA ILE A 181 -22.60 0.51 -14.36
C ILE A 181 -22.69 0.90 -12.86
N ALA A 182 -23.84 1.32 -12.37
CA ALA A 182 -23.99 1.83 -11.00
C ALA A 182 -23.50 0.87 -9.90
N GLY A 183 -23.77 -0.44 -10.06
CA GLY A 183 -23.45 -1.45 -9.04
C GLY A 183 -24.16 -1.24 -7.69
N ASP A 184 -23.94 -2.17 -6.76
CA ASP A 184 -24.55 -2.15 -5.42
C ASP A 184 -23.61 -2.67 -4.31
N SER A 185 -22.29 -2.75 -4.58
CA SER A 185 -21.28 -3.25 -3.64
C SER A 185 -20.80 -2.16 -2.67
N TYR A 186 -20.17 -2.55 -1.57
CA TYR A 186 -19.33 -1.66 -0.79
C TYR A 186 -17.97 -1.58 -1.48
N GLY A 187 -17.88 -0.69 -2.47
CA GLY A 187 -16.75 -0.63 -3.39
C GLY A 187 -15.50 -0.01 -2.76
N MET A 188 -14.34 -0.46 -3.26
CA MET A 188 -13.02 0.03 -2.85
C MET A 188 -12.26 0.59 -4.04
N GLY A 189 -11.77 -0.24 -4.93
CA GLY A 189 -10.91 0.09 -6.05
C GLY A 189 -11.49 -0.26 -7.40
N VAL A 190 -10.78 0.13 -8.46
CA VAL A 190 -11.13 -0.14 -9.85
C VAL A 190 -9.89 -0.55 -10.64
N ALA A 191 -10.09 -1.44 -11.62
CA ALA A 191 -9.14 -1.71 -12.70
C ALA A 191 -9.88 -1.65 -14.04
N VAL A 192 -9.21 -1.14 -15.07
CA VAL A 192 -9.79 -0.95 -16.41
C VAL A 192 -8.87 -1.55 -17.47
N ALA A 193 -9.45 -2.31 -18.41
CA ALA A 193 -8.79 -2.86 -19.58
C ALA A 193 -9.84 -3.48 -20.53
N ASP A 194 -9.51 -3.68 -21.79
CA ASP A 194 -10.29 -4.51 -22.71
C ASP A 194 -9.92 -5.99 -22.45
N VAL A 195 -10.77 -6.71 -21.71
CA VAL A 195 -10.46 -8.08 -21.26
C VAL A 195 -11.04 -9.17 -22.16
N ASP A 196 -11.88 -8.81 -23.12
CA ASP A 196 -12.46 -9.74 -24.12
C ASP A 196 -12.01 -9.47 -25.55
N GLY A 197 -11.11 -8.49 -25.76
CA GLY A 197 -10.53 -8.14 -27.04
C GLY A 197 -11.55 -7.54 -28.03
N ASN A 198 -12.67 -7.01 -27.54
CA ASN A 198 -13.70 -6.41 -28.38
C ASN A 198 -13.41 -4.96 -28.79
N GLY A 199 -12.36 -4.38 -28.20
CA GLY A 199 -11.90 -3.03 -28.44
C GLY A 199 -12.52 -1.97 -27.53
N TRP A 200 -13.35 -2.34 -26.57
CA TRP A 200 -13.97 -1.44 -25.59
C TRP A 200 -13.41 -1.72 -24.20
N ILE A 201 -13.04 -0.68 -23.48
CA ILE A 201 -12.47 -0.83 -22.15
C ILE A 201 -13.54 -1.28 -21.16
N ASP A 202 -13.28 -2.39 -20.46
CA ASP A 202 -14.11 -2.97 -19.42
C ASP A 202 -13.73 -2.45 -18.04
N VAL A 203 -14.60 -2.67 -17.07
CA VAL A 203 -14.41 -2.19 -15.70
C VAL A 203 -14.51 -3.32 -14.70
N PHE A 204 -13.48 -3.50 -13.89
CA PHE A 204 -13.48 -4.38 -12.74
C PHE A 204 -13.46 -3.54 -11.45
N THR A 205 -14.33 -3.83 -10.49
CA THR A 205 -14.35 -3.15 -9.19
C THR A 205 -14.14 -4.13 -8.05
N THR A 206 -13.35 -3.71 -7.07
CA THR A 206 -13.09 -4.43 -5.83
C THR A 206 -13.97 -3.90 -4.70
N GLY A 207 -14.10 -4.67 -3.61
CA GLY A 207 -14.92 -4.22 -2.49
C GLY A 207 -14.91 -5.15 -1.28
N VAL A 208 -15.66 -4.75 -0.26
CA VAL A 208 -16.02 -5.63 0.86
C VAL A 208 -17.19 -6.48 0.45
N GLY A 209 -17.01 -7.80 0.48
CA GLY A 209 -18.03 -8.76 0.07
C GLY A 209 -17.90 -9.23 -1.38
N GLY A 210 -16.74 -9.02 -2.01
CA GLY A 210 -16.38 -9.49 -3.34
C GLY A 210 -16.31 -8.41 -4.40
N ASN A 211 -16.09 -8.84 -5.63
CA ASN A 211 -15.78 -8.00 -6.78
C ASN A 211 -16.95 -7.92 -7.77
N ARG A 212 -16.83 -7.01 -8.77
CA ARG A 212 -17.72 -6.95 -9.93
C ARG A 212 -16.91 -6.80 -11.21
N LEU A 213 -17.35 -7.46 -12.28
CA LEU A 213 -16.82 -7.28 -13.64
C LEU A 213 -17.96 -6.81 -14.56
N TYR A 214 -17.71 -5.68 -15.23
CA TYR A 214 -18.63 -5.08 -16.18
C TYR A 214 -17.98 -5.06 -17.56
N LEU A 215 -18.53 -5.82 -18.51
CA LEU A 215 -18.07 -5.77 -19.89
C LEU A 215 -18.75 -4.62 -20.64
N ASN A 216 -17.94 -3.83 -21.32
CA ASN A 216 -18.39 -2.77 -22.19
C ASN A 216 -18.90 -3.34 -23.52
N GLN A 217 -20.17 -3.17 -23.79
CA GLN A 217 -20.83 -3.67 -24.99
C GLN A 217 -20.76 -2.69 -26.17
N GLY A 218 -20.02 -1.59 -26.01
CA GLY A 218 -20.07 -0.45 -26.91
C GLY A 218 -21.32 0.41 -26.72
N GLU A 219 -21.39 1.50 -27.47
CA GLU A 219 -22.48 2.50 -27.38
C GLU A 219 -22.73 2.99 -25.92
N GLY A 220 -21.66 3.03 -25.09
CA GLY A 220 -21.71 3.52 -23.72
C GLY A 220 -22.45 2.61 -22.72
N ARG A 221 -22.54 1.31 -22.98
CA ARG A 221 -23.29 0.37 -22.14
C ARG A 221 -22.42 -0.73 -21.57
N PHE A 222 -22.64 -1.01 -20.30
CA PHE A 222 -21.96 -2.08 -19.57
C PHE A 222 -22.94 -3.21 -19.19
N GLN A 223 -22.44 -4.43 -19.21
CA GLN A 223 -23.13 -5.62 -18.73
C GLN A 223 -22.37 -6.19 -17.53
N ASP A 224 -23.03 -6.33 -16.39
CA ASP A 224 -22.48 -7.07 -15.26
C ASP A 224 -22.44 -8.57 -15.61
N VAL A 225 -21.22 -9.11 -15.68
CA VAL A 225 -20.93 -10.52 -15.98
C VAL A 225 -20.26 -11.23 -14.81
N THR A 226 -20.26 -10.63 -13.63
CA THR A 226 -19.59 -11.13 -12.42
C THR A 226 -19.96 -12.57 -12.12
N GLU A 227 -21.26 -12.90 -12.21
CA GLU A 227 -21.73 -14.27 -12.09
C GLU A 227 -21.31 -15.07 -13.33
N GLY A 228 -20.43 -16.04 -13.13
CA GLY A 228 -19.91 -16.89 -14.21
C GLY A 228 -18.56 -16.46 -14.78
N SER A 229 -18.09 -15.25 -14.54
CA SER A 229 -16.76 -14.79 -14.97
C SER A 229 -15.60 -15.45 -14.19
N GLY A 230 -15.85 -15.95 -12.99
CA GLY A 230 -14.83 -16.55 -12.11
C GLY A 230 -14.11 -15.56 -11.19
N VAL A 231 -14.33 -14.24 -11.32
CA VAL A 231 -13.61 -13.20 -10.56
C VAL A 231 -14.40 -12.61 -9.39
N ALA A 232 -15.61 -13.09 -9.12
CA ALA A 232 -16.45 -12.57 -8.03
C ALA A 232 -15.76 -12.57 -6.65
N GLY A 233 -14.80 -13.47 -6.45
CA GLY A 233 -14.14 -13.66 -5.16
C GLY A 233 -15.06 -14.25 -4.10
N SER A 234 -14.66 -14.18 -2.85
CA SER A 234 -15.45 -14.64 -1.70
C SER A 234 -16.32 -13.52 -1.15
N ALA A 235 -17.54 -13.86 -0.73
CA ALA A 235 -18.42 -12.92 -0.01
C ALA A 235 -17.83 -12.45 1.35
N ALA A 236 -16.80 -13.10 1.86
CA ALA A 236 -16.07 -12.69 3.06
C ALA A 236 -14.76 -11.93 2.72
N ALA A 237 -14.45 -11.73 1.44
CA ALA A 237 -13.23 -11.03 1.03
C ALA A 237 -13.37 -9.51 1.21
N TRP A 238 -12.27 -8.90 1.58
CA TRP A 238 -12.07 -7.47 1.45
C TRP A 238 -10.94 -7.24 0.46
N THR A 239 -11.32 -6.96 -0.78
CA THR A 239 -10.41 -6.69 -1.89
C THR A 239 -10.17 -5.19 -2.03
N THR A 240 -8.96 -4.81 -2.46
CA THR A 240 -8.48 -3.43 -2.51
C THR A 240 -8.00 -3.07 -3.92
N SER A 241 -6.73 -2.74 -4.14
CA SER A 241 -6.24 -2.46 -5.49
C SER A 241 -6.29 -3.71 -6.38
N ALA A 242 -6.46 -3.50 -7.66
CA ALA A 242 -6.38 -4.53 -8.67
C ALA A 242 -5.75 -3.97 -9.95
N GLY A 243 -5.27 -4.84 -10.82
CA GLY A 243 -4.76 -4.42 -12.13
C GLY A 243 -4.69 -5.56 -13.09
N PHE A 244 -4.80 -5.21 -14.38
CA PHE A 244 -4.69 -6.12 -15.50
C PHE A 244 -3.27 -6.10 -16.08
N PHE A 245 -2.74 -7.26 -16.44
CA PHE A 245 -1.44 -7.45 -17.05
C PHE A 245 -1.39 -8.82 -17.74
N ASP A 246 -0.50 -9.03 -18.68
CA ASP A 246 -0.26 -10.33 -19.30
C ASP A 246 0.78 -11.10 -18.46
N MET A 247 0.37 -12.19 -17.81
CA MET A 247 1.24 -12.94 -16.88
C MET A 247 2.03 -14.05 -17.54
N ASP A 248 1.63 -14.55 -18.72
CA ASP A 248 2.24 -15.72 -19.35
C ASP A 248 2.56 -15.54 -20.84
N GLY A 249 2.44 -14.30 -21.37
CA GLY A 249 2.86 -13.92 -22.71
C GLY A 249 1.92 -14.41 -23.81
N ASP A 250 0.63 -14.64 -23.48
CA ASP A 250 -0.36 -15.12 -24.45
C ASP A 250 -1.22 -13.99 -25.06
N ASP A 251 -0.94 -12.73 -24.71
CA ASP A 251 -1.64 -11.50 -25.06
C ASP A 251 -3.04 -11.36 -24.40
N ASP A 252 -3.52 -12.30 -23.62
CA ASP A 252 -4.74 -12.15 -22.83
C ASP A 252 -4.44 -11.39 -21.52
N LEU A 253 -5.25 -10.40 -21.17
CA LEU A 253 -5.01 -9.64 -19.94
C LEU A 253 -5.53 -10.37 -18.72
N ASP A 254 -4.62 -10.82 -17.88
CA ASP A 254 -4.87 -11.48 -16.60
C ASP A 254 -5.13 -10.46 -15.49
N LEU A 255 -5.62 -10.92 -14.35
CA LEU A 255 -6.04 -10.03 -13.28
C LEU A 255 -5.39 -10.39 -11.93
N PHE A 256 -4.64 -9.43 -11.36
CA PHE A 256 -4.19 -9.49 -9.98
C PHE A 256 -5.10 -8.67 -9.07
N VAL A 257 -5.51 -9.24 -7.93
CA VAL A 257 -6.41 -8.60 -6.96
C VAL A 257 -5.80 -8.66 -5.57
N CYS A 258 -5.49 -7.50 -5.01
CA CYS A 258 -5.05 -7.34 -3.64
C CYS A 258 -6.17 -7.69 -2.66
N GLN A 259 -5.83 -8.39 -1.56
CA GLN A 259 -6.72 -8.60 -0.43
C GLN A 259 -6.07 -8.08 0.86
N TYR A 260 -6.86 -7.40 1.69
CA TYR A 260 -6.32 -6.69 2.84
C TYR A 260 -6.26 -7.56 4.10
N VAL A 261 -7.32 -7.66 4.83
CA VAL A 261 -7.40 -8.42 6.08
C VAL A 261 -8.69 -9.27 6.12
N GLN A 262 -8.70 -10.27 6.97
CA GLN A 262 -9.96 -10.96 7.30
C GLN A 262 -10.81 -10.02 8.15
N TRP A 263 -11.95 -9.61 7.59
CA TRP A 263 -12.83 -8.66 8.22
C TRP A 263 -14.29 -9.12 8.18
N SER A 264 -14.98 -8.91 9.27
CA SER A 264 -16.44 -8.90 9.36
C SER A 264 -16.84 -7.93 10.47
N ARG A 265 -18.10 -7.56 10.57
CA ARG A 265 -18.60 -6.71 11.67
C ARG A 265 -18.31 -7.33 13.03
N GLU A 266 -18.52 -8.64 13.14
CA GLU A 266 -18.30 -9.39 14.38
C GLU A 266 -16.82 -9.34 14.79
N ILE A 267 -15.89 -9.50 13.83
CA ILE A 267 -14.44 -9.39 14.09
C ILE A 267 -14.10 -7.98 14.57
N ASP A 268 -14.64 -6.95 13.94
CA ASP A 268 -14.37 -5.55 14.29
C ASP A 268 -14.94 -5.19 15.68
N GLU A 269 -16.16 -5.67 15.99
CA GLU A 269 -16.77 -5.54 17.30
C GLU A 269 -15.99 -6.29 18.41
N GLU A 270 -15.36 -7.43 18.10
CA GLU A 270 -14.47 -8.16 19.02
C GLU A 270 -13.14 -7.42 19.24
N VAL A 271 -12.60 -6.77 18.22
CA VAL A 271 -11.38 -5.93 18.32
C VAL A 271 -11.61 -4.77 19.28
N ALA A 272 -12.79 -4.14 19.27
CA ALA A 272 -13.25 -3.11 20.20
C ALA A 272 -12.17 -2.07 20.54
N TYR A 273 -11.51 -1.53 19.49
CA TYR A 273 -10.36 -0.65 19.66
C TYR A 273 -10.75 0.75 20.14
N SER A 274 -9.88 1.35 20.95
CA SER A 274 -10.03 2.73 21.46
C SER A 274 -8.66 3.39 21.58
N LEU A 275 -8.56 4.67 21.19
CA LEU A 275 -7.32 5.46 21.35
C LEU A 275 -7.17 6.05 22.75
N ASN A 276 -8.26 6.37 23.42
CA ASN A 276 -8.28 7.01 24.74
C ASN A 276 -8.80 6.10 25.86
N GLY A 277 -9.21 4.87 25.53
CA GLY A 277 -9.76 3.88 26.44
C GLY A 277 -11.25 4.02 26.74
N GLU A 278 -11.94 4.99 26.15
CA GLU A 278 -13.36 5.29 26.36
C GLU A 278 -14.17 5.24 25.07
N ASP A 279 -13.74 5.99 24.03
CA ASP A 279 -14.47 6.13 22.77
C ASP A 279 -13.99 5.11 21.72
N PRO A 280 -14.89 4.55 20.89
CA PRO A 280 -14.50 3.71 19.76
C PRO A 280 -13.57 4.44 18.78
N ALA A 281 -12.57 3.73 18.27
CA ALA A 281 -11.66 4.18 17.24
C ALA A 281 -11.41 3.06 16.24
N TYR A 282 -10.90 3.40 15.04
CA TYR A 282 -10.59 2.40 14.02
C TYR A 282 -9.46 1.48 14.46
N GLY A 283 -9.71 0.17 14.41
CA GLY A 283 -8.73 -0.84 14.82
C GLY A 283 -7.50 -0.85 13.91
N PRO A 284 -6.27 -0.96 14.46
CA PRO A 284 -5.07 -1.06 13.64
C PRO A 284 -5.02 -2.42 12.91
N PRO A 285 -4.45 -2.49 11.70
CA PRO A 285 -4.44 -3.72 10.89
C PRO A 285 -3.75 -4.92 11.56
N MET A 286 -2.93 -4.70 12.55
CA MET A 286 -2.29 -5.77 13.35
C MET A 286 -3.29 -6.60 14.16
N ASN A 287 -4.49 -6.08 14.41
CA ASN A 287 -5.54 -6.78 15.16
C ASN A 287 -6.37 -7.73 14.29
N TYR A 288 -6.14 -7.73 12.99
CA TYR A 288 -6.86 -8.55 12.02
C TYR A 288 -5.91 -9.56 11.37
N ALA A 289 -6.44 -10.76 11.07
CA ALA A 289 -5.68 -11.78 10.38
C ALA A 289 -5.38 -11.37 8.94
N ALA A 290 -4.20 -11.73 8.45
CA ALA A 290 -3.76 -11.52 7.08
C ALA A 290 -4.56 -12.37 6.08
N THR A 291 -4.44 -12.04 4.79
CA THR A 291 -5.11 -12.74 3.68
C THR A 291 -4.13 -13.04 2.55
N PHE A 292 -4.59 -13.75 1.54
CA PHE A 292 -3.86 -13.96 0.29
C PHE A 292 -4.48 -13.10 -0.80
N SER A 293 -3.66 -12.43 -1.58
CA SER A 293 -4.06 -11.84 -2.85
C SER A 293 -4.45 -12.94 -3.84
N SER A 294 -5.19 -12.58 -4.89
CA SER A 294 -5.66 -13.51 -5.90
C SER A 294 -5.07 -13.17 -7.27
N LEU A 295 -4.74 -14.20 -8.04
CA LEU A 295 -4.33 -14.10 -9.43
C LEU A 295 -5.27 -14.94 -10.28
N TYR A 296 -5.87 -14.32 -11.27
CA TYR A 296 -6.84 -14.93 -12.17
C TYR A 296 -6.30 -14.89 -13.59
N ARG A 297 -6.13 -16.07 -14.19
CA ARG A 297 -5.78 -16.19 -15.59
C ARG A 297 -7.02 -16.01 -16.46
N ASN A 298 -6.95 -15.14 -17.46
CA ASN A 298 -7.97 -15.00 -18.50
C ASN A 298 -8.00 -16.28 -19.37
N ASN A 299 -9.19 -16.67 -19.80
CA ASN A 299 -9.36 -17.83 -20.69
C ASN A 299 -9.62 -17.40 -22.15
N GLY A 300 -9.47 -16.09 -22.48
CA GLY A 300 -9.69 -15.51 -23.80
C GLY A 300 -11.16 -15.27 -24.15
N ASP A 301 -12.07 -15.31 -23.18
CA ASP A 301 -13.51 -15.13 -23.41
C ASP A 301 -14.18 -14.34 -22.25
N ALA A 302 -13.43 -13.50 -21.56
CA ALA A 302 -13.81 -12.77 -20.35
C ALA A 302 -14.23 -13.67 -19.17
N THR A 303 -13.90 -14.95 -19.24
CA THR A 303 -13.95 -15.83 -18.06
C THR A 303 -12.55 -16.05 -17.52
N PHE A 304 -12.43 -16.25 -16.23
CA PHE A 304 -11.15 -16.31 -15.54
C PHE A 304 -11.04 -17.55 -14.66
N THR A 305 -9.83 -18.06 -14.54
CA THR A 305 -9.48 -19.18 -13.67
C THR A 305 -8.59 -18.73 -12.53
N ASP A 306 -8.98 -18.93 -11.27
CA ASP A 306 -8.10 -18.68 -10.11
C ASP A 306 -6.89 -19.61 -10.16
N VAL A 307 -5.70 -19.03 -10.39
CA VAL A 307 -4.41 -19.72 -10.45
C VAL A 307 -3.51 -19.37 -9.27
N SER A 308 -3.99 -18.64 -8.28
CA SER A 308 -3.21 -18.09 -7.16
C SER A 308 -2.32 -19.10 -6.45
N GLU A 309 -2.82 -20.32 -6.22
CA GLU A 309 -2.04 -21.40 -5.59
C GLU A 309 -0.99 -21.97 -6.55
N ALA A 310 -1.41 -22.25 -7.79
CA ALA A 310 -0.54 -22.84 -8.80
C ALA A 310 0.57 -21.88 -9.25
N ALA A 311 0.23 -20.60 -9.34
CA ALA A 311 1.16 -19.53 -9.69
C ALA A 311 2.16 -19.17 -8.56
N GLY A 312 1.96 -19.66 -7.34
CA GLY A 312 2.91 -19.45 -6.24
C GLY A 312 2.79 -18.10 -5.54
N ILE A 313 1.67 -17.34 -5.73
CA ILE A 313 1.51 -16.03 -5.09
C ILE A 313 0.97 -16.10 -3.65
N LYS A 314 0.50 -17.27 -3.20
CA LYS A 314 0.03 -17.46 -1.82
C LYS A 314 1.17 -17.60 -0.83
N VAL A 315 1.68 -16.47 -0.35
CA VAL A 315 2.81 -16.43 0.57
C VAL A 315 2.34 -16.61 2.01
N THR A 316 2.96 -17.56 2.71
CA THR A 316 2.70 -17.83 4.13
C THR A 316 3.83 -17.33 5.03
N ASN A 317 3.51 -17.05 6.27
CA ASN A 317 4.50 -16.87 7.32
C ASN A 317 5.16 -18.23 7.62
N PRO A 318 6.48 -18.39 7.43
CA PRO A 318 7.13 -19.68 7.59
C PRO A 318 7.10 -20.25 9.02
N ALA A 319 6.82 -19.41 10.03
CA ALA A 319 6.73 -19.85 11.41
C ALA A 319 5.33 -20.37 11.80
N THR A 320 4.27 -19.81 11.20
CA THR A 320 2.88 -20.15 11.54
C THR A 320 2.16 -20.94 10.45
N GLY A 321 2.58 -20.82 9.20
CA GLY A 321 1.90 -21.38 8.03
C GLY A 321 0.65 -20.60 7.60
N GLU A 322 0.36 -19.48 8.27
CA GLU A 322 -0.79 -18.62 7.96
C GLU A 322 -0.45 -17.62 6.85
N ALA A 323 -1.46 -17.01 6.24
CA ALA A 323 -1.27 -15.93 5.27
C ALA A 323 -0.45 -14.79 5.87
N ARG A 324 0.36 -14.12 5.03
CA ARG A 324 1.19 -12.99 5.45
C ARG A 324 0.69 -11.65 4.92
N GLY A 325 0.07 -11.63 3.74
CA GLY A 325 -0.26 -10.42 3.01
C GLY A 325 -1.35 -9.57 3.66
N LYS A 326 -1.21 -8.25 3.54
CA LYS A 326 -2.22 -7.22 3.84
C LYS A 326 -2.16 -6.16 2.75
N ALA A 327 -2.49 -6.59 1.54
CA ALA A 327 -2.22 -5.84 0.32
C ALA A 327 -3.20 -4.67 0.14
N LEU A 328 -2.65 -3.48 -0.12
CA LEU A 328 -3.40 -2.26 -0.40
C LEU A 328 -3.09 -1.66 -1.77
N GLY A 329 -1.87 -1.77 -2.26
CA GLY A 329 -1.44 -1.25 -3.56
C GLY A 329 -0.73 -2.30 -4.41
N VAL A 330 -0.84 -2.17 -5.73
CA VAL A 330 -0.18 -3.03 -6.71
C VAL A 330 0.36 -2.20 -7.87
N ALA A 331 1.52 -2.59 -8.38
CA ALA A 331 2.09 -2.06 -9.62
C ALA A 331 2.80 -3.18 -10.40
N PHE A 332 2.90 -3.03 -11.72
CA PHE A 332 3.48 -4.03 -12.61
C PHE A 332 4.66 -3.43 -13.36
N ARG A 333 5.77 -4.18 -13.45
CA ARG A 333 6.94 -3.78 -14.20
C ARG A 333 7.89 -4.95 -14.37
N ASP A 334 8.47 -5.10 -15.57
CA ASP A 334 9.65 -5.96 -15.77
C ASP A 334 10.83 -5.40 -14.97
N VAL A 335 11.17 -6.06 -13.85
CA VAL A 335 12.19 -5.59 -12.91
C VAL A 335 13.57 -6.16 -13.19
N ASP A 336 13.68 -7.30 -13.82
CA ASP A 336 14.95 -7.96 -14.06
C ASP A 336 15.41 -7.93 -15.52
N GLY A 337 14.53 -7.48 -16.44
CA GLY A 337 14.85 -7.23 -17.83
C GLY A 337 14.69 -8.45 -18.72
N ASP A 338 13.87 -9.41 -18.32
CA ASP A 338 13.59 -10.63 -19.07
C ASP A 338 12.41 -10.51 -20.05
N GLY A 339 11.62 -9.44 -19.95
CA GLY A 339 10.48 -9.12 -20.80
C GLY A 339 9.14 -9.48 -20.19
N ASP A 340 9.11 -10.16 -19.05
CA ASP A 340 7.90 -10.55 -18.36
C ASP A 340 7.57 -9.52 -17.24
N GLN A 341 6.28 -9.22 -17.03
CA GLN A 341 5.90 -8.27 -16.00
C GLN A 341 5.90 -8.92 -14.62
N ASP A 342 6.63 -8.30 -13.68
CA ASP A 342 6.66 -8.66 -12.27
C ASP A 342 5.62 -7.86 -11.48
N ILE A 343 5.28 -8.35 -10.28
CA ILE A 343 4.23 -7.76 -9.44
C ILE A 343 4.83 -7.17 -8.17
N PHE A 344 4.68 -5.88 -7.97
CA PHE A 344 5.00 -5.18 -6.72
C PHE A 344 3.74 -5.01 -5.88
N VAL A 345 3.77 -5.43 -4.62
CA VAL A 345 2.63 -5.32 -3.71
C VAL A 345 3.02 -4.54 -2.46
N ALA A 346 2.32 -3.43 -2.22
CA ALA A 346 2.42 -2.67 -0.98
C ALA A 346 1.52 -3.31 0.08
N ASN A 347 2.13 -3.82 1.15
CA ASN A 347 1.46 -4.50 2.25
C ASN A 347 1.49 -3.65 3.52
N ASP A 348 0.33 -3.40 4.10
CA ASP A 348 0.19 -2.60 5.32
C ASP A 348 0.70 -3.35 6.55
N THR A 349 1.70 -2.76 7.24
CA THR A 349 2.30 -3.25 8.49
C THR A 349 3.00 -4.60 8.42
N VAL A 350 3.13 -5.20 7.25
CA VAL A 350 3.86 -6.44 7.02
C VAL A 350 4.84 -6.26 5.85
N GLN A 351 5.64 -7.30 5.54
CA GLN A 351 6.59 -7.25 4.44
C GLN A 351 5.89 -6.95 3.10
N ASN A 352 6.42 -6.01 2.30
CA ASN A 352 6.01 -5.85 0.92
C ASN A 352 6.46 -7.05 0.07
N ASP A 353 5.66 -7.44 -0.91
CA ASP A 353 5.97 -8.55 -1.79
C ASP A 353 6.43 -8.05 -3.17
N LEU A 354 7.45 -8.73 -3.70
CA LEU A 354 7.86 -8.65 -5.10
C LEU A 354 7.77 -10.05 -5.67
N PHE A 355 6.82 -10.28 -6.56
CA PHE A 355 6.67 -11.54 -7.26
C PHE A 355 7.37 -11.44 -8.62
N LEU A 356 8.46 -12.18 -8.78
CA LEU A 356 9.18 -12.30 -10.03
C LEU A 356 8.47 -13.30 -10.93
N ASN A 357 8.07 -12.85 -12.10
CA ASN A 357 7.51 -13.70 -13.13
C ASN A 357 8.58 -14.62 -13.71
N ARG A 358 8.22 -15.85 -14.08
CA ARG A 358 9.11 -16.84 -14.68
C ARG A 358 8.79 -17.12 -16.15
N GLY A 359 7.85 -16.35 -16.71
CA GLY A 359 7.40 -16.51 -18.09
C GLY A 359 6.63 -17.81 -18.36
N ASP A 360 6.22 -18.53 -17.33
CA ASP A 360 5.47 -19.78 -17.45
C ASP A 360 4.17 -19.76 -16.62
N GLY A 361 3.73 -18.55 -16.23
CA GLY A 361 2.56 -18.34 -15.37
C GLY A 361 2.82 -18.64 -13.89
N THR A 362 4.10 -18.80 -13.47
CA THR A 362 4.48 -18.96 -12.07
C THR A 362 5.38 -17.83 -11.58
N PHE A 363 5.35 -17.57 -10.28
CA PHE A 363 6.06 -16.46 -9.66
C PHE A 363 6.92 -16.90 -8.49
N GLU A 364 8.03 -16.19 -8.25
CA GLU A 364 8.89 -16.34 -7.08
C GLU A 364 8.83 -15.08 -6.21
N GLU A 365 8.50 -15.23 -4.92
CA GLU A 365 8.51 -14.11 -3.99
C GLU A 365 9.95 -13.71 -3.63
N ALA A 366 10.33 -12.49 -3.94
CA ALA A 366 11.68 -11.93 -3.79
C ALA A 366 11.73 -10.64 -2.96
N GLY A 367 10.66 -10.19 -2.33
CA GLY A 367 10.60 -8.91 -1.61
C GLY A 367 11.71 -8.74 -0.58
N ALA A 368 11.86 -9.70 0.34
CA ALA A 368 12.91 -9.64 1.34
C ALA A 368 14.32 -9.80 0.75
N SER A 369 14.49 -10.73 -0.19
CA SER A 369 15.80 -11.03 -0.79
C SER A 369 16.31 -9.90 -1.70
N SER A 370 15.40 -9.19 -2.37
CA SER A 370 15.71 -8.03 -3.19
C SER A 370 15.92 -6.74 -2.40
N GLY A 371 15.49 -6.69 -1.13
CA GLY A 371 15.52 -5.47 -0.29
C GLY A 371 14.32 -4.55 -0.48
N PHE A 372 13.30 -4.95 -1.27
CA PHE A 372 12.03 -4.23 -1.43
C PHE A 372 11.06 -4.45 -0.26
N GLY A 373 11.17 -5.59 0.43
CA GLY A 373 10.22 -6.02 1.45
C GLY A 373 10.17 -5.15 2.71
N TYR A 374 11.15 -4.30 2.95
CA TYR A 374 11.31 -3.53 4.20
C TYR A 374 11.89 -2.15 3.93
N ASP A 375 11.64 -1.22 4.86
CA ASP A 375 12.24 0.11 4.84
C ASP A 375 13.78 0.07 5.02
N ARG A 376 14.43 1.21 4.93
CA ARG A 376 15.89 1.35 5.12
C ARG A 376 16.41 0.84 6.47
N ASN A 377 15.55 0.71 7.48
CA ASN A 377 15.89 0.25 8.83
C ASN A 377 15.57 -1.24 9.03
N GLY A 378 14.99 -1.90 8.02
CA GLY A 378 14.56 -3.29 8.07
C GLY A 378 13.20 -3.48 8.75
N GLY A 379 12.39 -2.44 8.87
CA GLY A 379 11.03 -2.47 9.40
C GLY A 379 9.99 -2.60 8.29
N SER A 380 8.85 -3.24 8.60
CA SER A 380 7.63 -3.13 7.80
C SER A 380 6.98 -1.79 8.06
N THR A 381 6.40 -1.18 7.02
CA THR A 381 5.70 0.09 7.09
C THR A 381 4.20 -0.09 6.84
N GLY A 382 3.40 0.89 7.20
CA GLY A 382 1.99 0.98 6.82
C GLY A 382 1.85 1.38 5.37
N ALA A 383 2.24 0.48 4.46
CA ALA A 383 2.33 0.74 3.03
C ALA A 383 0.94 0.71 2.35
N MET A 384 0.66 1.69 1.50
CA MET A 384 -0.65 1.88 0.88
C MET A 384 -0.56 2.02 -0.64
N GLY A 385 -0.53 3.25 -1.18
CA GLY A 385 -0.38 3.48 -2.62
C GLY A 385 1.04 3.24 -3.09
N ILE A 386 1.17 2.84 -4.36
CA ILE A 386 2.44 2.48 -5.00
C ILE A 386 2.47 2.95 -6.45
N ASP A 387 3.62 3.38 -6.92
CA ASP A 387 3.89 3.59 -8.34
C ASP A 387 5.35 3.31 -8.68
N VAL A 388 5.62 3.05 -9.96
CA VAL A 388 6.94 2.70 -10.49
C VAL A 388 7.29 3.63 -11.65
N GLY A 389 8.53 4.16 -11.66
CA GLY A 389 8.97 5.04 -12.74
C GLY A 389 10.48 5.24 -12.81
N ASP A 390 10.98 5.68 -13.98
CA ASP A 390 12.36 6.12 -14.18
C ASP A 390 12.48 7.61 -13.85
N PHE A 391 12.47 7.96 -12.56
CA PHE A 391 12.52 9.36 -12.12
C PHE A 391 13.90 10.01 -12.29
N ARG A 392 14.96 9.20 -12.43
CA ARG A 392 16.32 9.71 -12.67
C ARG A 392 16.63 9.93 -14.14
N GLY A 393 15.83 9.38 -15.06
CA GLY A 393 16.06 9.43 -16.50
C GLY A 393 17.28 8.65 -16.97
N ASP A 394 17.79 7.73 -16.14
CA ASP A 394 18.99 6.92 -16.42
C ASP A 394 18.68 5.44 -16.68
N GLY A 395 17.39 5.09 -16.76
CA GLY A 395 16.89 3.73 -16.91
C GLY A 395 16.85 2.95 -15.60
N SER A 396 17.18 3.58 -14.46
CA SER A 396 17.01 2.94 -13.16
C SER A 396 15.56 3.05 -12.69
N MET A 397 15.05 1.96 -12.14
CA MET A 397 13.69 1.89 -11.62
C MET A 397 13.63 2.49 -10.22
N GLY A 398 12.68 3.40 -10.00
CA GLY A 398 12.24 3.85 -8.69
C GLY A 398 10.85 3.34 -8.38
N VAL A 399 10.64 2.86 -7.16
CA VAL A 399 9.32 2.46 -6.65
C VAL A 399 8.99 3.33 -5.45
N CYS A 400 7.96 4.17 -5.56
CA CYS A 400 7.48 4.98 -4.44
C CYS A 400 6.31 4.29 -3.74
N ILE A 401 6.27 4.40 -2.39
CA ILE A 401 5.19 3.86 -1.55
C ILE A 401 4.80 4.90 -0.51
N GLY A 402 3.48 5.21 -0.45
CA GLY A 402 2.89 6.01 0.60
C GLY A 402 2.74 5.23 1.90
N ASN A 403 3.21 5.79 3.02
CA ASN A 403 3.21 5.12 4.32
C ASN A 403 2.35 5.84 5.35
N PHE A 404 2.12 5.18 6.48
CA PHE A 404 1.35 5.69 7.60
C PHE A 404 2.05 6.87 8.30
N ALA A 405 1.27 7.70 9.00
CA ALA A 405 1.78 8.84 9.76
C ALA A 405 2.90 8.44 10.74
N ASN A 406 3.89 9.31 10.89
CA ASN A 406 5.15 9.12 11.62
C ASN A 406 6.15 8.14 10.97
N GLU A 407 5.79 7.55 9.85
CA GLU A 407 6.68 6.85 8.93
C GLU A 407 7.00 7.77 7.74
N MET A 408 8.13 7.56 7.09
CA MET A 408 8.43 8.28 5.86
C MET A 408 7.83 7.52 4.69
N SER A 409 7.35 8.22 3.65
CA SER A 409 7.11 7.56 2.37
C SER A 409 8.40 6.93 1.89
N SER A 410 8.33 5.73 1.31
CA SER A 410 9.48 5.00 0.81
C SER A 410 9.74 5.34 -0.66
N LEU A 411 11.01 5.36 -1.05
CA LEU A 411 11.44 5.43 -2.44
C LEU A 411 12.55 4.39 -2.66
N TYR A 412 12.15 3.23 -3.12
CA TYR A 412 13.08 2.15 -3.41
C TYR A 412 13.72 2.36 -4.77
N VAL A 413 15.04 2.43 -4.80
CA VAL A 413 15.82 2.58 -6.03
C VAL A 413 16.50 1.26 -6.36
N LYS A 414 16.25 0.76 -7.56
CA LYS A 414 16.85 -0.48 -8.06
C LYS A 414 18.31 -0.27 -8.44
N HIS A 415 19.17 -1.17 -7.98
CA HIS A 415 20.57 -1.16 -8.42
C HIS A 415 20.68 -1.51 -9.92
N PRO A 416 21.46 -0.77 -10.73
CA PRO A 416 21.45 -0.92 -12.19
C PRO A 416 21.83 -2.31 -12.73
N LYS A 417 22.57 -3.12 -11.96
CA LYS A 417 23.12 -4.42 -12.41
C LYS A 417 22.66 -5.62 -11.58
N ARG A 418 21.79 -5.44 -10.62
CA ARG A 418 21.36 -6.49 -9.69
C ARG A 418 19.91 -6.26 -9.31
N LEU A 419 19.19 -7.35 -9.09
CA LEU A 419 17.89 -7.29 -8.45
C LEU A 419 18.09 -6.98 -6.97
N ARG A 420 18.26 -5.69 -6.67
CA ARG A 420 18.43 -5.18 -5.32
C ARG A 420 17.95 -3.75 -5.24
N PHE A 421 17.15 -3.50 -4.22
CA PHE A 421 16.60 -2.19 -3.89
C PHE A 421 17.26 -1.61 -2.64
N SER A 422 17.34 -0.30 -2.59
CA SER A 422 17.60 0.49 -1.38
C SER A 422 16.51 1.56 -1.23
N ASP A 423 16.00 1.74 -0.03
CA ASP A 423 15.08 2.85 0.28
C ASP A 423 15.90 4.13 0.45
N ASP A 424 15.90 4.96 -0.59
CA ASP A 424 16.67 6.19 -0.71
C ASP A 424 15.81 7.46 -0.47
N ALA A 425 14.58 7.32 0.06
CA ALA A 425 13.64 8.42 0.26
C ALA A 425 14.23 9.66 0.92
N ILE A 426 15.12 9.50 1.91
CA ILE A 426 15.82 10.63 2.57
C ILE A 426 16.85 11.27 1.63
N GLY A 427 17.61 10.45 0.92
CA GLY A 427 18.64 10.92 -0.02
C GLY A 427 18.04 11.69 -1.18
N GLU A 428 16.90 11.23 -1.66
CA GLU A 428 16.18 11.83 -2.79
C GLU A 428 15.24 12.98 -2.41
N GLY A 429 15.10 13.30 -1.13
CA GLY A 429 14.41 14.51 -0.67
C GLY A 429 12.96 14.36 -0.26
N ILE A 430 12.35 13.18 -0.41
CA ILE A 430 10.93 12.96 -0.06
C ILE A 430 10.71 12.49 1.38
N GLY A 431 11.68 11.79 1.98
CA GLY A 431 11.48 11.10 3.27
C GLY A 431 11.18 12.04 4.43
N SER A 432 11.98 13.09 4.63
CA SER A 432 11.78 14.02 5.75
C SER A 432 10.48 14.81 5.67
N PRO A 433 10.09 15.39 4.51
CA PRO A 433 8.81 16.12 4.38
C PRO A 433 7.58 15.23 4.56
N SER A 434 7.62 13.97 4.12
CA SER A 434 6.49 13.05 4.18
C SER A 434 6.22 12.47 5.57
N ARG A 435 7.20 12.49 6.48
CA ARG A 435 7.17 11.75 7.75
C ARG A 435 5.91 11.98 8.60
N LEU A 436 5.37 13.18 8.63
CA LEU A 436 4.19 13.50 9.43
C LEU A 436 2.88 13.36 8.64
N ARG A 437 2.94 12.86 7.42
CA ARG A 437 1.77 12.64 6.57
C ARG A 437 1.34 11.18 6.64
N LEU A 438 0.06 10.97 6.47
CA LEU A 438 -0.52 9.67 6.22
C LEU A 438 -0.90 9.65 4.74
N SER A 439 -0.13 8.92 3.93
CA SER A 439 -0.17 8.99 2.47
C SER A 439 -0.84 7.77 1.89
N PHE A 440 -1.93 7.98 1.14
CA PHE A 440 -2.63 6.93 0.40
C PHE A 440 -2.27 6.97 -1.08
N GLY A 441 -2.85 7.90 -1.83
CA GLY A 441 -2.55 8.05 -3.26
C GLY A 441 -1.14 8.58 -3.48
N MET A 442 -0.42 7.98 -4.44
CA MET A 442 0.93 8.39 -4.80
C MET A 442 1.24 7.96 -6.22
N PHE A 443 1.78 8.85 -7.04
CA PHE A 443 2.19 8.53 -8.40
C PHE A 443 3.26 9.47 -8.92
N PHE A 444 4.02 8.98 -9.91
CA PHE A 444 4.92 9.76 -10.73
C PHE A 444 4.20 10.36 -11.93
N PHE A 445 4.46 11.63 -12.24
CA PHE A 445 3.95 12.32 -13.43
C PHE A 445 4.83 13.54 -13.75
N ASP A 446 4.74 14.05 -14.95
CA ASP A 446 5.51 15.22 -15.41
C ASP A 446 4.57 16.43 -15.43
N TYR A 447 4.43 17.11 -14.26
CA TYR A 447 3.42 18.16 -14.11
C TYR A 447 3.80 19.48 -14.78
N ASP A 448 5.07 19.69 -15.08
CA ASP A 448 5.57 20.92 -15.66
C ASP A 448 6.13 20.74 -17.07
N LEU A 449 5.99 19.54 -17.66
CA LEU A 449 6.38 19.16 -19.01
C LEU A 449 7.88 19.36 -19.31
N ASP A 450 8.75 19.13 -18.32
CA ASP A 450 10.20 19.20 -18.53
C ASP A 450 10.85 17.86 -18.91
N GLY A 451 10.04 16.79 -18.99
CA GLY A 451 10.44 15.43 -19.32
C GLY A 451 10.79 14.57 -18.12
N ARG A 452 11.01 15.15 -16.94
CA ARG A 452 11.30 14.40 -15.73
C ARG A 452 10.02 14.03 -14.97
N LEU A 453 10.04 12.88 -14.33
CA LEU A 453 8.93 12.45 -13.49
C LEU A 453 9.01 13.11 -12.11
N ASP A 454 8.04 13.94 -11.82
CA ASP A 454 7.75 14.49 -10.50
C ASP A 454 6.96 13.50 -9.67
N LEU A 455 6.70 13.82 -8.39
CA LEU A 455 5.96 12.94 -7.50
C LEU A 455 4.86 13.70 -6.78
N LEU A 456 3.64 13.20 -6.86
CA LEU A 456 2.52 13.63 -6.02
C LEU A 456 2.21 12.58 -4.98
N GLN A 457 1.92 13.02 -3.74
CA GLN A 457 1.29 12.17 -2.72
C GLN A 457 0.07 12.84 -2.13
N VAL A 458 -0.98 12.06 -1.90
CA VAL A 458 -2.29 12.49 -1.42
C VAL A 458 -2.50 11.97 -0.01
N ASN A 459 -2.72 12.89 0.93
CA ASN A 459 -2.63 12.65 2.36
C ASN A 459 -3.99 12.81 3.06
N GLY A 460 -4.18 12.07 4.17
CA GLY A 460 -5.36 12.20 5.03
C GLY A 460 -5.38 11.15 6.13
N HIS A 461 -5.60 11.56 7.37
CA HIS A 461 -5.62 10.65 8.51
C HIS A 461 -6.91 9.79 8.55
N LEU A 462 -6.91 8.74 9.38
CA LEU A 462 -8.07 7.87 9.59
C LEU A 462 -9.03 8.45 10.65
N GLU A 463 -8.48 9.01 11.73
CA GLU A 463 -9.23 9.45 12.89
C GLU A 463 -9.47 10.97 12.90
N GLU A 464 -10.74 11.37 13.04
CA GLU A 464 -11.15 12.77 13.06
C GLU A 464 -10.58 13.53 14.27
N THR A 465 -10.46 12.85 15.40
CA THR A 465 -10.00 13.41 16.68
C THR A 465 -8.52 13.17 16.95
N ILE A 466 -7.75 12.76 15.95
CA ILE A 466 -6.33 12.40 16.13
C ILE A 466 -5.51 13.49 16.80
N SER A 467 -5.80 14.77 16.54
CA SER A 467 -5.08 15.89 17.15
C SER A 467 -5.23 15.99 18.67
N GLU A 468 -6.25 15.36 19.25
CA GLU A 468 -6.47 15.30 20.71
C GLU A 468 -5.49 14.33 21.39
N THR A 469 -5.08 13.27 20.68
CA THR A 469 -4.14 12.27 21.17
C THR A 469 -2.73 12.48 20.65
N GLN A 470 -2.58 12.99 19.44
CA GLN A 470 -1.30 13.27 18.77
C GLN A 470 -1.32 14.68 18.16
N SER A 471 -0.88 15.67 18.93
CA SER A 471 -0.95 17.09 18.54
C SER A 471 -0.16 17.44 17.26
N SER A 472 0.74 16.56 16.81
CA SER A 472 1.46 16.73 15.53
C SER A 472 0.69 16.20 14.32
N GLN A 473 -0.47 15.56 14.52
CA GLN A 473 -1.29 14.99 13.48
C GLN A 473 -2.59 15.79 13.29
N GLU A 474 -3.07 15.80 12.05
CA GLU A 474 -4.33 16.41 11.66
C GLU A 474 -5.15 15.42 10.83
N TYR A 475 -6.47 15.44 10.95
CA TYR A 475 -7.35 14.58 10.18
C TYR A 475 -7.29 14.88 8.68
N ALA A 476 -7.54 16.15 8.31
CA ALA A 476 -7.36 16.62 6.95
C ALA A 476 -5.93 17.14 6.77
N GLN A 477 -5.21 16.60 5.79
CA GLN A 477 -3.82 16.90 5.53
C GLN A 477 -3.64 17.47 4.11
N PRO A 478 -2.68 18.38 3.86
CA PRO A 478 -2.41 18.84 2.51
C PRO A 478 -1.73 17.72 1.70
N PRO A 479 -2.03 17.58 0.40
CA PRO A 479 -1.20 16.81 -0.51
C PRO A 479 0.21 17.42 -0.58
N GLN A 480 1.18 16.65 -1.07
CA GLN A 480 2.54 17.12 -1.28
C GLN A 480 2.95 16.83 -2.73
N LEU A 481 3.42 17.87 -3.41
CA LEU A 481 4.00 17.81 -4.74
C LEU A 481 5.52 17.96 -4.59
N PHE A 482 6.27 17.06 -5.19
CA PHE A 482 7.72 17.08 -5.20
C PHE A 482 8.20 17.25 -6.64
N TRP A 483 8.82 18.38 -6.90
CA TRP A 483 9.44 18.69 -8.18
C TRP A 483 10.77 17.97 -8.33
N ASN A 484 11.00 17.39 -9.50
CA ASN A 484 12.21 16.68 -9.83
C ASN A 484 13.25 17.63 -10.48
N GLN A 485 14.26 17.98 -9.72
CA GLN A 485 15.36 18.88 -10.16
C GLN A 485 16.38 18.18 -11.07
N GLY A 486 16.24 16.87 -11.27
CA GLY A 486 17.18 16.03 -12.00
C GLY A 486 18.28 15.39 -11.13
N PRO A 487 19.00 14.39 -11.70
CA PRO A 487 19.94 13.55 -10.95
C PRO A 487 21.27 14.28 -10.58
N ASP A 488 21.57 15.40 -11.21
CA ASP A 488 22.81 16.17 -10.95
C ASP A 488 22.73 16.98 -9.65
N GLN A 489 21.58 17.05 -9.02
CA GLN A 489 21.36 17.74 -7.76
C GLN A 489 21.70 16.83 -6.56
N ARG A 490 21.79 17.43 -5.37
CA ARG A 490 22.04 16.70 -4.13
C ARG A 490 20.93 15.68 -3.81
N SER A 491 19.70 16.00 -4.20
CA SER A 491 18.52 15.17 -4.15
C SER A 491 17.71 15.41 -5.41
N CYS A 492 17.08 14.41 -5.99
CA CYS A 492 16.24 14.59 -7.17
C CYS A 492 15.01 15.45 -6.86
N PHE A 493 14.42 15.30 -5.67
CA PHE A 493 13.14 15.92 -5.35
C PHE A 493 13.27 17.07 -4.36
N THR A 494 12.45 18.10 -4.61
CA THR A 494 12.22 19.23 -3.71
C THR A 494 10.72 19.43 -3.55
N GLU A 495 10.24 19.50 -2.29
CA GLU A 495 8.83 19.78 -2.03
C GLU A 495 8.44 21.16 -2.55
N VAL A 496 7.38 21.22 -3.38
CA VAL A 496 6.81 22.47 -3.88
C VAL A 496 6.10 23.18 -2.73
N PRO A 497 6.44 24.44 -2.42
CA PRO A 497 5.79 25.14 -1.33
C PRO A 497 4.28 25.25 -1.57
N PRO A 498 3.40 24.95 -0.59
CA PRO A 498 1.96 25.02 -0.74
C PRO A 498 1.44 26.36 -1.29
N ALA A 499 2.11 27.46 -0.98
CA ALA A 499 1.72 28.79 -1.44
C ALA A 499 1.86 29.00 -2.96
N THR A 500 2.64 28.16 -3.65
CA THR A 500 2.88 28.26 -5.11
C THR A 500 2.06 27.27 -5.92
N ALA A 501 1.48 26.25 -5.29
CA ALA A 501 0.78 25.14 -5.95
C ALA A 501 -0.73 25.39 -6.17
N GLY A 502 -1.25 26.59 -5.88
CA GLY A 502 -2.68 26.91 -6.06
C GLY A 502 -3.59 26.10 -5.13
N ASP A 503 -4.68 25.57 -5.67
CA ASP A 503 -5.67 24.80 -4.91
C ASP A 503 -5.17 23.40 -4.48
N LEU A 504 -4.04 22.92 -5.00
CA LEU A 504 -3.38 21.70 -4.53
C LEU A 504 -2.99 21.80 -3.05
N SER A 505 -2.81 23.01 -2.52
CA SER A 505 -2.44 23.24 -1.11
C SER A 505 -3.57 22.99 -0.10
N ARG A 506 -4.78 22.69 -0.56
CA ARG A 506 -5.95 22.50 0.33
C ARG A 506 -5.82 21.20 1.12
N LYS A 507 -6.10 21.28 2.43
CA LYS A 507 -6.19 20.09 3.27
C LYS A 507 -7.41 19.26 2.89
N LEU A 508 -7.21 17.96 2.78
CA LEU A 508 -8.25 16.99 2.43
C LEU A 508 -8.06 15.67 3.21
N VAL A 509 -9.06 14.81 3.19
CA VAL A 509 -8.98 13.46 3.75
C VAL A 509 -8.77 12.49 2.59
N GLY A 510 -7.55 12.58 2.03
CA GLY A 510 -7.21 11.94 0.77
C GLY A 510 -7.14 10.43 0.82
N ARG A 511 -7.49 9.81 -0.31
CA ARG A 511 -7.39 8.36 -0.57
C ARG A 511 -6.86 8.11 -1.96
N GLY A 512 -7.65 7.55 -2.86
CA GLY A 512 -7.27 7.33 -4.24
C GLY A 512 -6.92 8.62 -4.98
N SER A 513 -6.08 8.49 -6.00
CA SER A 513 -5.76 9.59 -6.91
C SER A 513 -5.35 9.07 -8.27
N ALA A 514 -5.64 9.82 -9.30
CA ALA A 514 -5.32 9.53 -10.69
C ALA A 514 -5.01 10.81 -11.45
N TYR A 515 -4.41 10.69 -12.63
CA TYR A 515 -4.18 11.81 -13.52
C TYR A 515 -4.64 11.50 -14.96
N ALA A 516 -4.95 12.55 -15.69
CA ALA A 516 -5.20 12.53 -17.13
C ALA A 516 -5.07 13.94 -17.70
N ASP A 517 -4.84 14.03 -19.00
CA ASP A 517 -5.06 15.24 -19.79
C ASP A 517 -6.55 15.29 -20.14
N MET A 518 -7.37 15.97 -19.30
CA MET A 518 -8.83 15.92 -19.40
C MET A 518 -9.40 16.92 -20.40
N ASP A 519 -8.66 17.98 -20.77
CA ASP A 519 -9.12 19.03 -21.67
C ASP A 519 -8.27 19.16 -22.95
N GLY A 520 -7.34 18.21 -23.16
CA GLY A 520 -6.60 18.04 -24.41
C GLY A 520 -5.50 19.08 -24.63
N ASP A 521 -5.06 19.78 -23.57
CA ASP A 521 -4.04 20.82 -23.66
C ASP A 521 -2.60 20.30 -23.44
N GLY A 522 -2.46 19.01 -23.05
CA GLY A 522 -1.21 18.30 -22.86
C GLY A 522 -0.67 18.37 -21.45
N ASP A 523 -1.29 19.14 -20.57
CA ASP A 523 -0.95 19.20 -19.15
C ASP A 523 -1.66 18.08 -18.39
N LEU A 524 -0.97 17.44 -17.45
CA LEU A 524 -1.60 16.39 -16.65
C LEU A 524 -2.40 17.00 -15.48
N ASP A 525 -3.70 16.78 -15.54
CA ASP A 525 -4.65 17.15 -14.50
C ASP A 525 -4.74 16.07 -13.42
N VAL A 526 -5.15 16.44 -12.22
CA VAL A 526 -5.12 15.56 -11.05
C VAL A 526 -6.49 15.41 -10.41
N LEU A 527 -6.91 14.17 -10.25
CA LEU A 527 -8.04 13.79 -9.42
C LEU A 527 -7.55 13.27 -8.05
N MET A 528 -8.13 13.80 -6.97
CA MET A 528 -7.90 13.33 -5.61
C MET A 528 -9.23 12.94 -4.97
N MET A 529 -9.36 11.68 -4.59
CA MET A 529 -10.52 11.18 -3.87
C MET A 529 -10.43 11.49 -2.38
N GLN A 530 -11.57 11.68 -1.75
CA GLN A 530 -11.69 11.86 -0.31
C GLN A 530 -12.66 10.84 0.27
N VAL A 531 -12.33 10.30 1.43
CA VAL A 531 -13.27 9.42 2.14
C VAL A 531 -14.42 10.23 2.74
N GLY A 532 -15.67 9.79 2.48
CA GLY A 532 -16.88 10.43 2.98
C GLY A 532 -17.12 11.86 2.48
N ARG A 533 -16.49 12.28 1.38
CA ARG A 533 -16.54 13.65 0.86
C ARG A 533 -16.53 13.69 -0.67
N ALA A 534 -16.77 14.87 -1.23
CA ALA A 534 -16.60 15.11 -2.66
C ALA A 534 -15.13 14.99 -3.08
N PRO A 535 -14.82 14.47 -4.27
CA PRO A 535 -13.47 14.49 -4.83
C PRO A 535 -13.00 15.90 -5.08
N VAL A 536 -11.71 16.03 -5.38
CA VAL A 536 -11.12 17.30 -5.86
C VAL A 536 -10.48 17.02 -7.22
N LEU A 537 -11.06 17.61 -8.27
CA LEU A 537 -10.50 17.62 -9.61
C LEU A 537 -9.75 18.92 -9.81
N LEU A 538 -8.46 18.80 -10.04
CA LEU A 538 -7.54 19.93 -10.21
C LEU A 538 -7.10 20.00 -11.66
N ARG A 539 -7.43 21.08 -12.34
CA ARG A 539 -6.84 21.40 -13.62
C ARG A 539 -5.45 21.99 -13.41
N ASN A 540 -4.49 21.52 -14.20
CA ASN A 540 -3.16 22.06 -14.27
C ASN A 540 -3.18 23.31 -15.17
N ASP A 541 -2.99 24.49 -14.61
CA ASP A 541 -3.00 25.76 -15.35
C ASP A 541 -1.56 26.24 -15.63
N GLN A 542 -0.65 25.33 -15.98
CA GLN A 542 0.72 25.73 -16.32
C GLN A 542 0.73 26.61 -17.58
N ALA A 543 1.62 27.57 -17.62
CA ALA A 543 1.78 28.48 -18.77
C ALA A 543 3.26 28.65 -19.13
N LEU A 544 4.04 27.57 -18.97
CA LEU A 544 5.49 27.59 -19.16
C LEU A 544 5.89 27.59 -20.65
N GLY A 545 4.91 27.34 -21.55
CA GLY A 545 5.15 27.29 -22.99
C GLY A 545 6.06 26.15 -23.41
N ARG A 546 6.03 25.06 -22.66
CA ARG A 546 6.79 23.84 -22.95
C ARG A 546 6.07 23.00 -24.01
N HIS A 547 6.83 22.20 -24.72
CA HIS A 547 6.32 21.28 -25.73
C HIS A 547 6.07 19.92 -25.11
N TRP A 548 5.16 19.17 -25.69
CA TRP A 548 4.79 17.83 -25.26
C TRP A 548 4.45 16.92 -26.42
N LEU A 549 4.46 15.62 -26.17
CA LEU A 549 4.02 14.58 -27.09
C LEU A 549 3.10 13.63 -26.32
N ARG A 550 1.86 13.46 -26.79
CA ARG A 550 0.92 12.45 -26.30
C ARG A 550 0.93 11.25 -27.22
N VAL A 551 1.11 10.06 -26.70
CA VAL A 551 1.19 8.81 -27.46
C VAL A 551 0.22 7.80 -26.89
N ARG A 552 -0.66 7.27 -27.72
CA ARG A 552 -1.44 6.07 -27.46
C ARG A 552 -0.86 4.93 -28.29
N LEU A 553 -0.59 3.79 -27.67
CA LEU A 553 -0.20 2.57 -28.38
C LEU A 553 -1.44 1.74 -28.69
N GLU A 554 -1.46 1.13 -29.86
CA GLU A 554 -2.50 0.20 -30.28
C GLU A 554 -1.86 -0.99 -30.98
N GLN A 555 -2.32 -2.19 -30.65
CA GLN A 555 -1.89 -3.42 -31.30
C GLN A 555 -3.10 -4.34 -31.60
N PRO A 556 -3.00 -5.24 -32.58
CA PRO A 556 -4.02 -6.26 -32.79
C PRO A 556 -3.89 -7.36 -31.73
N GLY A 557 -4.99 -7.95 -31.29
CA GLY A 557 -5.00 -9.04 -30.31
C GLY A 557 -5.91 -8.76 -29.13
N MET A 558 -5.70 -9.49 -28.04
CA MET A 558 -6.50 -9.42 -26.82
C MET A 558 -6.02 -8.34 -25.84
N ASN A 559 -4.87 -7.74 -26.10
CA ASN A 559 -4.34 -6.57 -25.38
C ASN A 559 -4.21 -5.38 -26.36
N PRO A 560 -5.33 -4.82 -26.84
CA PRO A 560 -5.27 -3.83 -27.92
C PRO A 560 -4.61 -2.51 -27.51
N ASP A 561 -4.62 -2.17 -26.24
CA ASP A 561 -3.99 -0.97 -25.67
C ASP A 561 -2.51 -1.16 -25.31
N ALA A 562 -1.91 -2.31 -25.64
CA ALA A 562 -0.51 -2.66 -25.39
C ALA A 562 -0.09 -2.46 -23.90
N ILE A 563 -0.98 -2.79 -22.96
CA ILE A 563 -0.66 -2.75 -21.52
C ILE A 563 0.56 -3.63 -21.25
N GLY A 564 1.56 -3.08 -20.54
CA GLY A 564 2.84 -3.73 -20.28
C GLY A 564 3.98 -3.28 -21.17
N ALA A 565 3.69 -2.63 -22.30
CA ALA A 565 4.73 -2.09 -23.18
C ALA A 565 5.47 -0.90 -22.53
N THR A 566 6.74 -0.75 -22.85
CA THR A 566 7.54 0.44 -22.52
C THR A 566 7.83 1.23 -23.79
N LEU A 567 7.57 2.54 -23.75
CA LEU A 567 7.91 3.45 -24.83
C LEU A 567 9.09 4.33 -24.44
N GLU A 568 10.09 4.37 -25.32
CA GLU A 568 11.24 5.27 -25.21
C GLU A 568 11.17 6.38 -26.27
N VAL A 569 11.33 7.62 -25.83
CA VAL A 569 11.46 8.79 -26.68
C VAL A 569 12.88 9.32 -26.56
N GLU A 570 13.66 9.21 -27.65
CA GLU A 570 15.02 9.77 -27.72
C GLU A 570 14.94 11.23 -28.16
N THR A 571 15.44 12.13 -27.30
CA THR A 571 15.49 13.57 -27.58
C THR A 571 16.74 13.94 -28.37
N PRO A 572 16.77 15.08 -29.08
CA PRO A 572 17.91 15.47 -29.94
C PRO A 572 19.24 15.68 -29.22
N ASP A 573 19.22 15.95 -27.94
CA ASP A 573 20.39 16.07 -27.07
C ASP A 573 20.93 14.72 -26.57
N GLY A 574 20.24 13.61 -26.95
CA GLY A 574 20.61 12.25 -26.60
C GLY A 574 20.02 11.77 -25.26
N GLY A 575 19.11 12.54 -24.67
CA GLY A 575 18.28 12.08 -23.53
C GLY A 575 17.30 10.98 -23.97
N VAL A 576 16.90 10.14 -23.04
CA VAL A 576 15.88 9.10 -23.27
C VAL A 576 14.82 9.22 -22.18
N LEU A 577 13.61 9.54 -22.61
CA LEU A 577 12.42 9.57 -21.76
C LEU A 577 11.72 8.22 -21.85
N ARG A 578 11.37 7.62 -20.70
CA ARG A 578 10.70 6.31 -20.64
C ARG A 578 9.36 6.43 -19.95
N ARG A 579 8.34 5.83 -20.55
CA ARG A 579 7.01 5.67 -19.97
C ARG A 579 6.50 4.26 -20.23
N ASP A 580 5.72 3.75 -19.29
CA ASP A 580 5.09 2.43 -19.43
C ASP A 580 3.61 2.58 -19.67
N VAL A 581 3.08 1.73 -20.52
CA VAL A 581 1.63 1.62 -20.74
C VAL A 581 1.05 0.84 -19.57
N THR A 582 0.63 1.55 -18.55
CA THR A 582 -0.06 0.97 -17.40
C THR A 582 -1.00 2.00 -16.79
N PRO A 583 -2.31 1.70 -16.69
CA PRO A 583 -3.24 2.56 -15.95
C PRO A 583 -3.13 2.33 -14.44
N THR A 584 -2.65 1.12 -14.02
CA THR A 584 -2.59 0.69 -12.62
C THR A 584 -1.46 1.37 -11.88
N ARG A 585 -1.82 2.32 -11.02
CA ARG A 585 -0.89 3.05 -10.14
C ARG A 585 -1.63 3.68 -8.97
N SER A 586 -0.87 4.23 -8.00
CA SER A 586 -1.43 4.93 -6.86
C SER A 586 -2.13 3.99 -5.86
N TYR A 587 -3.29 4.39 -5.36
CA TYR A 587 -4.09 3.65 -4.39
C TYR A 587 -5.50 3.47 -4.94
N LEU A 588 -5.94 2.23 -5.14
CA LEU A 588 -7.29 1.87 -5.60
C LEU A 588 -7.71 2.46 -6.95
N SER A 589 -6.81 3.09 -7.69
CA SER A 589 -7.16 3.99 -8.81
C SER A 589 -6.40 3.63 -10.08
N GLN A 590 -6.86 4.18 -11.22
CA GLN A 590 -6.27 4.02 -12.54
C GLN A 590 -6.12 5.39 -13.19
N SER A 591 -4.95 5.66 -13.76
CA SER A 591 -4.70 6.85 -14.57
C SER A 591 -4.93 6.56 -16.06
N GLU A 592 -4.92 7.60 -16.90
CA GLU A 592 -5.11 7.43 -18.34
C GLU A 592 -4.06 6.49 -18.97
N LEU A 593 -4.45 5.79 -20.03
CA LEU A 593 -3.55 4.92 -20.81
C LEU A 593 -2.60 5.69 -21.73
N PRO A 594 -3.00 6.79 -22.39
CA PRO A 594 -2.08 7.58 -23.18
C PRO A 594 -0.91 8.11 -22.34
N MET A 595 0.28 8.10 -22.92
CA MET A 595 1.50 8.57 -22.27
C MET A 595 1.83 9.98 -22.72
N ILE A 596 2.10 10.88 -21.78
CA ILE A 596 2.59 12.23 -22.06
C ILE A 596 4.09 12.32 -21.78
N PHE A 597 4.81 12.89 -22.75
CA PHE A 597 6.23 13.19 -22.67
C PHE A 597 6.40 14.70 -22.74
N GLY A 598 6.82 15.32 -21.66
CA GLY A 598 7.28 16.70 -21.66
C GLY A 598 8.59 16.81 -22.44
N LEU A 599 8.71 17.81 -23.29
CA LEU A 599 9.85 18.03 -24.18
C LEU A 599 10.60 19.33 -23.85
N GLY A 600 10.19 20.02 -22.79
CA GLY A 600 10.80 21.27 -22.36
C GLY A 600 10.48 22.47 -23.27
N ALA A 601 11.28 23.54 -23.11
CA ALA A 601 11.02 24.82 -23.77
C ALA A 601 11.38 24.87 -25.26
N GLU A 602 12.23 23.96 -25.73
CA GLU A 602 12.66 23.94 -27.13
C GLU A 602 11.98 22.80 -27.89
N ALA A 603 11.24 23.14 -28.95
CA ALA A 603 10.62 22.15 -29.82
C ALA A 603 11.67 21.27 -30.50
N PRO A 604 11.71 19.97 -30.25
CA PRO A 604 12.64 19.10 -30.92
C PRO A 604 12.29 18.99 -32.38
N SER A 605 13.31 19.05 -33.25
CA SER A 605 13.12 18.90 -34.71
C SER A 605 12.88 17.46 -35.15
N THR A 606 13.23 16.49 -34.31
CA THR A 606 13.11 15.06 -34.55
C THR A 606 13.04 14.32 -33.23
N LEU A 607 12.15 13.35 -33.12
CA LEU A 607 12.04 12.38 -32.03
C LEU A 607 12.18 10.97 -32.61
N THR A 608 12.79 10.08 -31.86
CA THR A 608 12.85 8.65 -32.21
C THR A 608 12.07 7.88 -31.14
N LEU A 609 11.05 7.15 -31.58
CA LEU A 609 10.25 6.26 -30.73
C LEU A 609 10.81 4.83 -30.81
N ARG A 610 10.94 4.16 -29.70
CA ARG A 610 11.38 2.77 -29.60
C ARG A 610 10.49 1.99 -28.66
#